data_d6da3ab18159c2ad3aaf23f0df8b3ca1
#
_entry.id   d6da3ab18159c2ad3aaf23f0df8b3ca1
#
_cell.length_a   1.000
_cell.length_b   1.000
_cell.length_c   1.000
_cell.angle_alpha   90.00
_cell.angle_beta   90.00
_cell.angle_gamma   90.00
#
_symmetry.space_group_name_H-M   'P 1'
#
loop_
_entity.id
_entity.type
_entity.pdbx_description
1 polymer ?
#
loop_
_entity_poly.entity_id
_entity_poly.type
_entity_poly.pdbx_seq_one_letter_code
_entity_poly.pdbx_strand_id
1 'polypeptide(L)'
;MNAAPPVAPAGETYVSADDVWLGGWRGPSVLRSTGNILEWVGPLSGSTEAPTAHIPGTVFGGFTDSHVHLGLVDPAGLVAGGIARVLDLGNNLDEVRALWGLGETEATAVAVDYAGALITAPGGYPSDRSWAPSSWIREVATPEESAAAVSEMVAAAASAVKITLNAVGAPVFSERMLRTVVTQAHNAGLPVVAHPEGAGQAMRAAAAGVDILAHTPWTERLSDDEISALASSVSIISTLDIHGYGQATEAFAIASDNLSRFAAAGGVVRYGTDLGNGPLPIGINARELAALSAAGLDAGAIAAALVPHPSSASFVERISWIPGVAPADPDAVASWFSTASVLAISALKETFA
;
A
#
# COMPACT_ATOMS: atom_id res chain seq x y z
N MET A 1 9.15 -16.79 -49.44
CA MET A 1 10.29 -16.95 -48.49
C MET A 1 9.88 -16.17 -47.22
N ASN A 2 9.43 -16.89 -46.22
CA ASN A 2 9.15 -16.24 -44.91
C ASN A 2 10.50 -15.89 -44.27
N ALA A 3 10.75 -14.64 -44.05
CA ALA A 3 11.89 -14.21 -43.24
C ALA A 3 11.76 -14.79 -41.84
N ALA A 4 12.82 -15.42 -41.34
CA ALA A 4 12.86 -15.84 -39.94
C ALA A 4 12.65 -14.61 -39.04
N PRO A 5 11.92 -14.74 -37.92
CA PRO A 5 11.76 -13.62 -36.98
C PRO A 5 13.13 -13.13 -36.48
N PRO A 6 13.31 -11.86 -36.24
CA PRO A 6 14.57 -11.31 -35.72
C PRO A 6 14.95 -12.02 -34.43
N VAL A 7 16.20 -12.48 -34.33
CA VAL A 7 16.75 -13.04 -33.09
C VAL A 7 16.90 -11.88 -32.09
N ALA A 8 16.28 -12.01 -30.92
CA ALA A 8 16.39 -11.02 -29.86
C ALA A 8 17.88 -10.81 -29.48
N PRO A 9 18.31 -9.57 -29.15
CA PRO A 9 19.63 -9.30 -28.62
C PRO A 9 19.94 -10.19 -27.41
N ALA A 10 21.20 -10.54 -27.21
CA ALA A 10 21.61 -11.42 -26.12
C ALA A 10 21.18 -10.83 -24.76
N GLY A 11 20.30 -11.53 -24.06
CA GLY A 11 19.74 -11.09 -22.76
C GLY A 11 18.28 -10.64 -22.78
N GLU A 12 17.64 -10.49 -23.94
CA GLU A 12 16.19 -10.19 -24.04
C GLU A 12 15.40 -11.48 -24.29
N THR A 13 14.26 -11.61 -23.61
CA THR A 13 13.29 -12.68 -23.85
C THR A 13 11.88 -12.13 -23.89
N TYR A 14 11.04 -12.71 -24.75
CA TYR A 14 9.63 -12.39 -24.81
C TYR A 14 8.83 -13.49 -24.11
N VAL A 15 7.88 -13.08 -23.28
CA VAL A 15 6.93 -13.96 -22.61
C VAL A 15 5.51 -13.49 -22.89
N SER A 16 4.55 -14.41 -22.95
CA SER A 16 3.13 -14.05 -22.98
C SER A 16 2.49 -14.25 -21.63
N ALA A 17 1.39 -13.54 -21.36
CA ALA A 17 0.54 -13.72 -20.19
C ALA A 17 -0.94 -13.71 -20.59
N ASP A 18 -1.80 -14.39 -19.82
CA ASP A 18 -3.24 -14.40 -20.07
C ASP A 18 -3.86 -13.02 -19.84
N ASP A 19 -3.36 -12.28 -18.85
CA ASP A 19 -3.75 -10.90 -18.60
C ASP A 19 -2.61 -10.13 -17.91
N VAL A 20 -2.65 -8.80 -18.05
CA VAL A 20 -1.70 -7.88 -17.41
C VAL A 20 -2.48 -6.67 -16.88
N TRP A 21 -2.21 -6.30 -15.64
CA TRP A 21 -2.75 -5.08 -15.05
C TRP A 21 -1.66 -4.01 -14.90
N LEU A 22 -1.83 -2.90 -15.59
CA LEU A 22 -0.94 -1.73 -15.59
C LEU A 22 -1.77 -0.44 -15.43
N GLY A 23 -2.36 -0.26 -14.24
CA GLY A 23 -3.35 0.79 -14.00
C GLY A 23 -4.66 0.61 -14.76
N GLY A 24 -4.87 -0.59 -15.30
CA GLY A 24 -6.03 -1.06 -16.07
C GLY A 24 -5.70 -2.39 -16.74
N TRP A 25 -6.74 -3.15 -17.03
CA TRP A 25 -6.64 -4.47 -17.68
C TRP A 25 -6.16 -4.33 -19.12
N ARG A 26 -5.20 -5.17 -19.54
CA ARG A 26 -4.62 -5.19 -20.89
C ARG A 26 -5.05 -6.41 -21.70
N GLY A 27 -5.62 -7.43 -21.06
CA GLY A 27 -5.91 -8.72 -21.68
C GLY A 27 -4.65 -9.52 -22.04
N PRO A 28 -4.77 -10.57 -22.89
CA PRO A 28 -3.65 -11.37 -23.32
C PRO A 28 -2.55 -10.51 -23.94
N SER A 29 -1.34 -10.61 -23.41
CA SER A 29 -0.28 -9.65 -23.67
C SER A 29 1.06 -10.33 -23.94
N VAL A 30 1.93 -9.60 -24.65
CA VAL A 30 3.36 -9.90 -24.78
C VAL A 30 4.15 -8.93 -23.92
N LEU A 31 5.08 -9.49 -23.16
CA LEU A 31 5.99 -8.78 -22.26
C LEU A 31 7.43 -9.07 -22.69
N ARG A 32 8.30 -8.07 -22.61
CA ARG A 32 9.73 -8.20 -22.82
C ARG A 32 10.44 -8.21 -21.49
N SER A 33 11.21 -9.25 -21.23
CA SER A 33 12.04 -9.37 -20.02
C SER A 33 13.49 -9.03 -20.36
N THR A 34 14.06 -8.09 -19.59
CA THR A 34 15.45 -7.64 -19.70
C THR A 34 16.04 -7.53 -18.30
N GLY A 35 16.77 -8.57 -17.87
CA GLY A 35 17.27 -8.65 -16.50
C GLY A 35 16.14 -8.63 -15.47
N ASN A 36 16.06 -7.55 -14.66
CA ASN A 36 15.04 -7.37 -13.62
C ASN A 36 13.87 -6.46 -14.07
N ILE A 37 13.73 -6.20 -15.37
CA ILE A 37 12.65 -5.38 -15.91
C ILE A 37 11.75 -6.26 -16.78
N LEU A 38 10.44 -6.14 -16.59
CA LEU A 38 9.43 -6.76 -17.43
C LEU A 38 8.56 -5.66 -18.03
N GLU A 39 8.66 -5.46 -19.33
CA GLU A 39 8.03 -4.36 -20.05
C GLU A 39 6.87 -4.85 -20.89
N TRP A 40 5.74 -4.16 -20.86
CA TRP A 40 4.61 -4.46 -21.72
C TRP A 40 4.88 -3.98 -23.14
N VAL A 41 4.86 -4.92 -24.08
CA VAL A 41 5.10 -4.66 -25.51
C VAL A 41 3.79 -4.36 -26.24
N GLY A 42 2.75 -5.08 -25.92
CA GLY A 42 1.45 -4.94 -26.56
C GLY A 42 0.53 -6.16 -26.38
N PRO A 43 -0.66 -6.12 -26.97
CA PRO A 43 -1.56 -7.26 -26.97
C PRO A 43 -0.95 -8.44 -27.72
N LEU A 44 -1.23 -9.66 -27.24
CA LEU A 44 -0.75 -10.90 -27.88
C LEU A 44 -1.30 -11.04 -29.30
N SER A 45 -2.53 -10.61 -29.53
CA SER A 45 -3.14 -10.61 -30.87
C SER A 45 -2.48 -9.56 -31.75
N GLY A 46 -1.88 -9.99 -32.85
CA GLY A 46 -1.17 -9.12 -33.80
C GLY A 46 0.27 -8.81 -33.44
N SER A 47 0.81 -9.39 -32.39
CA SER A 47 2.24 -9.26 -32.07
C SER A 47 3.09 -9.92 -33.13
N THR A 48 4.21 -9.29 -33.52
CA THR A 48 5.27 -9.85 -34.37
C THR A 48 6.32 -10.59 -33.54
N GLU A 49 6.31 -10.39 -32.22
CA GLU A 49 7.23 -11.06 -31.30
C GLU A 49 6.76 -12.50 -31.04
N ALA A 50 7.73 -13.42 -30.94
CA ALA A 50 7.47 -14.82 -30.62
C ALA A 50 7.81 -15.10 -29.16
N PRO A 51 6.82 -15.17 -28.24
CA PRO A 51 7.09 -15.52 -26.86
C PRO A 51 7.74 -16.90 -26.73
N THR A 52 8.77 -17.00 -25.89
CA THR A 52 9.49 -18.25 -25.62
C THR A 52 8.97 -18.96 -24.36
N ALA A 53 8.13 -18.29 -23.58
CA ALA A 53 7.46 -18.83 -22.40
C ALA A 53 6.07 -18.18 -22.25
N HIS A 54 5.20 -18.83 -21.48
CA HIS A 54 3.85 -18.35 -21.19
C HIS A 54 3.59 -18.32 -19.68
N ILE A 55 3.15 -17.18 -19.18
CA ILE A 55 2.72 -17.01 -17.79
C ILE A 55 1.22 -17.28 -17.72
N PRO A 56 0.78 -18.44 -17.20
CA PRO A 56 -0.65 -18.79 -17.15
C PRO A 56 -1.32 -18.03 -16.02
N GLY A 57 -1.97 -16.93 -16.34
CA GLY A 57 -2.66 -16.09 -15.38
C GLY A 57 -2.41 -14.60 -15.55
N THR A 58 -2.63 -13.85 -14.49
CA THR A 58 -2.57 -12.39 -14.49
C THR A 58 -1.32 -11.86 -13.81
N VAL A 59 -0.66 -10.92 -14.47
CA VAL A 59 0.54 -10.22 -13.98
C VAL A 59 0.17 -8.82 -13.50
N PHE A 60 0.65 -8.47 -12.30
CA PHE A 60 0.50 -7.16 -11.67
C PHE A 60 1.86 -6.59 -11.28
N GLY A 61 1.93 -5.31 -11.00
CA GLY A 61 2.98 -4.74 -10.15
C GLY A 61 2.97 -5.41 -8.76
N GLY A 62 4.11 -5.35 -8.06
CA GLY A 62 4.21 -5.96 -6.74
C GLY A 62 3.13 -5.43 -5.78
N PHE A 63 2.36 -6.31 -5.18
CA PHE A 63 1.32 -5.94 -4.22
C PHE A 63 1.93 -5.31 -2.97
N THR A 64 1.32 -4.22 -2.55
CA THR A 64 1.77 -3.39 -1.43
C THR A 64 0.76 -3.45 -0.29
N ASP A 65 1.23 -3.76 0.92
CA ASP A 65 0.51 -3.42 2.15
C ASP A 65 0.93 -2.01 2.57
N SER A 66 0.02 -1.06 2.48
CA SER A 66 0.29 0.36 2.71
C SER A 66 0.29 0.76 4.18
N HIS A 67 0.09 -0.18 5.10
CA HIS A 67 0.14 0.08 6.54
C HIS A 67 0.59 -1.15 7.33
N VAL A 68 1.84 -1.14 7.76
CA VAL A 68 2.41 -2.17 8.64
C VAL A 68 3.24 -1.53 9.75
N HIS A 69 3.53 -2.30 10.80
CA HIS A 69 4.47 -1.98 11.88
C HIS A 69 5.46 -3.14 12.02
N LEU A 70 6.52 -3.15 11.22
CA LEU A 70 7.48 -4.25 11.15
C LEU A 70 8.28 -4.49 12.44
N GLY A 71 8.35 -3.48 13.31
CA GLY A 71 8.94 -3.65 14.64
C GLY A 71 8.10 -4.51 15.60
N LEU A 72 6.86 -4.85 15.23
CA LEU A 72 5.93 -5.68 16.03
C LEU A 72 5.76 -7.09 15.49
N VAL A 73 6.28 -7.40 14.30
CA VAL A 73 6.10 -8.68 13.61
C VAL A 73 7.39 -9.13 12.93
N ASP A 74 7.53 -10.42 12.68
CA ASP A 74 8.59 -10.95 11.82
C ASP A 74 8.18 -10.75 10.34
N PRO A 75 8.91 -9.97 9.54
CA PRO A 75 8.59 -9.76 8.13
C PRO A 75 8.85 -11.00 7.25
N ALA A 76 9.47 -12.05 7.80
CA ALA A 76 9.83 -13.26 7.09
C ALA A 76 8.62 -13.94 6.53
N GLY A 77 8.01 -14.02 5.66
CA GLY A 77 6.73 -14.62 5.22
C GLY A 77 5.86 -13.67 4.42
N LEU A 78 6.15 -12.37 4.43
CA LEU A 78 5.37 -11.40 3.66
C LEU A 78 5.42 -11.71 2.16
N VAL A 79 6.61 -11.96 1.61
CA VAL A 79 6.79 -12.31 0.19
C VAL A 79 6.11 -13.65 -0.13
N ALA A 80 6.31 -14.67 0.72
CA ALA A 80 5.63 -15.96 0.55
C ALA A 80 4.10 -15.84 0.70
N GLY A 81 3.64 -14.86 1.49
CA GLY A 81 2.23 -14.51 1.68
C GLY A 81 1.65 -13.58 0.61
N GLY A 82 2.38 -13.32 -0.49
CA GLY A 82 1.86 -12.55 -1.65
C GLY A 82 2.07 -11.03 -1.59
N ILE A 83 2.75 -10.50 -0.57
CA ILE A 83 3.07 -9.07 -0.42
C ILE A 83 4.52 -8.83 -0.87
N ALA A 84 4.70 -8.04 -1.90
CA ALA A 84 6.01 -7.71 -2.47
C ALA A 84 6.64 -6.47 -1.83
N ARG A 85 5.82 -5.54 -1.35
CA ARG A 85 6.21 -4.26 -0.78
C ARG A 85 5.35 -3.90 0.41
N VAL A 86 5.91 -3.16 1.35
CA VAL A 86 5.17 -2.62 2.50
C VAL A 86 5.51 -1.14 2.71
N LEU A 87 4.59 -0.40 3.36
CA LEU A 87 4.85 0.90 3.94
C LEU A 87 4.77 0.77 5.47
N ASP A 88 5.92 0.83 6.14
CA ASP A 88 5.99 0.86 7.60
C ASP A 88 5.63 2.26 8.10
N LEU A 89 4.59 2.34 8.92
CA LEU A 89 4.02 3.60 9.39
C LEU A 89 4.32 3.89 10.88
N GLY A 90 5.41 3.38 11.40
CA GLY A 90 5.88 3.71 12.73
C GLY A 90 6.87 2.68 13.27
N ASN A 91 8.14 3.11 13.40
CA ASN A 91 9.21 2.24 13.86
C ASN A 91 10.40 3.05 14.36
N ASN A 92 11.38 2.36 14.94
CA ASN A 92 12.72 2.89 15.16
C ASN A 92 13.42 3.08 13.81
N LEU A 93 14.06 4.25 13.62
CA LEU A 93 14.70 4.59 12.35
C LEU A 93 15.85 3.66 11.97
N ASP A 94 16.67 3.23 12.93
CA ASP A 94 17.81 2.35 12.64
C ASP A 94 17.34 0.94 12.31
N GLU A 95 16.30 0.44 13.00
CA GLU A 95 15.69 -0.87 12.75
C GLU A 95 15.03 -0.93 11.39
N VAL A 96 14.19 0.04 11.03
CA VAL A 96 13.50 0.05 9.75
C VAL A 96 14.44 0.25 8.57
N ARG A 97 15.52 1.02 8.74
CA ARG A 97 16.57 1.17 7.72
C ARG A 97 17.34 -0.12 7.48
N ALA A 98 17.56 -0.92 8.52
CA ALA A 98 18.15 -2.25 8.37
C ALA A 98 17.24 -3.19 7.54
N LEU A 99 15.93 -3.18 7.80
CA LEU A 99 14.94 -3.92 7.02
C LEU A 99 14.85 -3.43 5.57
N TRP A 100 14.86 -2.11 5.35
CA TRP A 100 14.94 -1.53 4.01
C TRP A 100 16.16 -2.04 3.24
N GLY A 101 17.34 -2.02 3.85
CA GLY A 101 18.58 -2.51 3.24
C GLY A 101 18.54 -4.00 2.86
N LEU A 102 17.85 -4.84 3.65
CA LEU A 102 17.60 -6.25 3.30
C LEU A 102 16.68 -6.38 2.09
N GLY A 103 15.61 -5.58 2.04
CA GLY A 103 14.67 -5.56 0.91
C GLY A 103 15.32 -5.21 -0.43
N GLU A 104 16.36 -4.37 -0.41
CA GLU A 104 17.12 -3.98 -1.61
C GLU A 104 18.15 -5.04 -2.07
N THR A 105 18.59 -5.92 -1.16
CA THR A 105 19.69 -6.86 -1.44
C THR A 105 19.24 -8.31 -1.54
N GLU A 106 18.13 -8.69 -0.92
CA GLU A 106 17.65 -10.07 -0.83
C GLU A 106 16.33 -10.28 -1.57
N ALA A 107 16.33 -11.12 -2.58
CA ALA A 107 15.14 -11.41 -3.39
C ALA A 107 13.98 -12.03 -2.59
N THR A 108 14.24 -12.62 -1.44
CA THR A 108 13.24 -13.21 -0.54
C THR A 108 12.72 -12.24 0.52
N ALA A 109 13.40 -11.10 0.75
CA ALA A 109 12.95 -10.08 1.68
C ALA A 109 11.92 -9.16 1.00
N VAL A 110 10.93 -8.68 1.77
CA VAL A 110 9.94 -7.71 1.29
C VAL A 110 10.62 -6.36 1.04
N ALA A 111 10.21 -5.65 -0.01
CA ALA A 111 10.65 -4.27 -0.21
C ALA A 111 9.94 -3.35 0.82
N VAL A 112 10.71 -2.49 1.50
CA VAL A 112 10.20 -1.67 2.60
C VAL A 112 10.32 -0.19 2.26
N ASP A 113 9.17 0.49 2.14
CA ASP A 113 9.07 1.93 2.29
C ASP A 113 8.71 2.24 3.74
N TYR A 114 9.09 3.39 4.28
CA TYR A 114 8.81 3.70 5.68
C TYR A 114 8.66 5.19 5.97
N ALA A 115 7.88 5.47 7.03
CA ALA A 115 7.73 6.82 7.58
C ALA A 115 8.71 7.10 8.74
N GLY A 116 9.29 6.05 9.34
CA GLY A 116 10.14 6.18 10.51
C GLY A 116 9.35 6.44 11.78
N ALA A 117 9.77 7.43 12.58
CA ALA A 117 9.11 7.71 13.86
C ALA A 117 7.74 8.38 13.69
N LEU A 118 6.83 8.06 14.63
CA LEU A 118 5.53 8.70 14.76
C LEU A 118 5.68 10.11 15.34
N ILE A 119 5.19 11.13 14.66
CA ILE A 119 5.21 12.52 15.16
C ILE A 119 3.86 12.84 15.82
N THR A 120 3.89 13.26 17.07
CA THR A 120 2.69 13.51 17.88
C THR A 120 2.80 14.78 18.72
N ALA A 121 1.68 15.25 19.24
CA ALA A 121 1.67 16.30 20.26
C ALA A 121 2.28 15.77 21.58
N PRO A 122 2.80 16.63 22.46
CA PRO A 122 3.31 16.18 23.76
C PRO A 122 2.27 15.40 24.55
N GLY A 123 2.63 14.17 24.99
CA GLY A 123 1.71 13.23 25.63
C GLY A 123 0.63 12.67 24.72
N GLY A 124 0.72 12.90 23.41
CA GLY A 124 -0.20 12.34 22.42
C GLY A 124 0.03 10.86 22.17
N TYR A 125 -0.98 10.19 21.58
CA TYR A 125 -0.86 8.79 21.17
C TYR A 125 0.31 8.60 20.18
N PRO A 126 1.14 7.56 20.30
CA PRO A 126 1.06 6.46 21.25
C PRO A 126 2.05 6.58 22.44
N SER A 127 2.40 7.78 22.89
CA SER A 127 3.41 8.01 23.94
C SER A 127 3.10 7.29 25.27
N ASP A 128 1.84 6.98 25.51
CA ASP A 128 1.35 6.29 26.71
C ASP A 128 1.19 4.77 26.51
N ARG A 129 1.59 4.24 25.32
CA ARG A 129 1.37 2.83 24.97
C ARG A 129 2.63 2.00 25.20
N SER A 130 2.48 0.89 25.90
CA SER A 130 3.58 -0.03 26.21
C SER A 130 4.17 -0.73 24.99
N TRP A 131 3.43 -0.82 23.88
CA TRP A 131 3.88 -1.43 22.64
C TRP A 131 4.77 -0.50 21.80
N ALA A 132 4.72 0.82 22.05
CA ALA A 132 5.49 1.82 21.32
C ALA A 132 6.67 2.33 22.17
N PRO A 133 7.89 1.85 21.95
CA PRO A 133 9.07 2.40 22.61
C PRO A 133 9.24 3.91 22.33
N SER A 134 9.80 4.64 23.27
CA SER A 134 10.02 6.10 23.09
C SER A 134 10.91 6.43 21.87
N SER A 135 11.76 5.50 21.44
CA SER A 135 12.57 5.63 20.20
C SER A 135 11.73 5.70 18.92
N TRP A 136 10.48 5.23 18.95
CA TRP A 136 9.55 5.28 17.83
C TRP A 136 8.75 6.58 17.75
N ILE A 137 8.90 7.49 18.71
CA ILE A 137 8.02 8.63 18.88
C ILE A 137 8.83 9.93 18.88
N ARG A 138 8.27 10.96 18.24
CA ARG A 138 8.74 12.34 18.31
C ARG A 138 7.60 13.23 18.78
N GLU A 139 7.63 13.62 20.04
CA GLU A 139 6.72 14.63 20.57
C GLU A 139 7.19 16.01 20.16
N VAL A 140 6.32 16.80 19.54
CA VAL A 140 6.65 18.14 19.07
C VAL A 140 5.63 19.17 19.52
N ALA A 141 6.10 20.21 20.20
CA ALA A 141 5.31 21.31 20.74
C ALA A 141 5.51 22.62 19.97
N THR A 142 6.66 22.76 19.30
CA THR A 142 7.06 24.00 18.62
C THR A 142 7.37 23.75 17.13
N PRO A 143 7.31 24.81 16.30
CA PRO A 143 7.71 24.71 14.89
C PRO A 143 9.16 24.23 14.70
N GLU A 144 10.06 24.58 15.60
CA GLU A 144 11.47 24.21 15.56
C GLU A 144 11.65 22.71 15.84
N GLU A 145 10.95 22.16 16.84
CA GLU A 145 10.96 20.73 17.14
C GLU A 145 10.36 19.93 15.99
N SER A 146 9.29 20.42 15.37
CA SER A 146 8.68 19.81 14.20
C SER A 146 9.64 19.79 13.01
N ALA A 147 10.32 20.90 12.74
CA ALA A 147 11.32 20.97 11.66
C ALA A 147 12.49 20.01 11.91
N ALA A 148 12.93 19.87 13.16
CA ALA A 148 13.96 18.89 13.53
C ALA A 148 13.50 17.46 13.30
N ALA A 149 12.28 17.10 13.72
CA ALA A 149 11.71 15.77 13.49
C ALA A 149 11.55 15.44 11.99
N VAL A 150 11.05 16.38 11.18
CA VAL A 150 10.95 16.20 9.73
C VAL A 150 12.33 16.04 9.10
N SER A 151 13.31 16.85 9.51
CA SER A 151 14.69 16.76 9.02
C SER A 151 15.34 15.42 9.34
N GLU A 152 15.02 14.84 10.50
CA GLU A 152 15.46 13.49 10.88
C GLU A 152 14.89 12.42 9.94
N MET A 153 13.61 12.52 9.56
CA MET A 153 12.98 11.59 8.60
C MET A 153 13.64 11.72 7.20
N VAL A 154 13.90 12.96 6.76
CA VAL A 154 14.62 13.20 5.49
C VAL A 154 16.02 12.59 5.53
N ALA A 155 16.78 12.82 6.60
CA ALA A 155 18.13 12.25 6.75
C ALA A 155 18.14 10.73 6.81
N ALA A 156 17.04 10.14 7.27
CA ALA A 156 16.84 8.71 7.27
C ALA A 156 16.35 8.15 5.92
N ALA A 157 16.10 8.98 4.91
CA ALA A 157 15.51 8.60 3.63
C ALA A 157 14.09 8.02 3.76
N ALA A 158 13.31 8.46 4.74
CA ALA A 158 11.91 8.08 4.86
C ALA A 158 11.11 8.52 3.62
N SER A 159 10.11 7.73 3.23
CA SER A 159 9.24 7.99 2.07
C SER A 159 7.99 8.80 2.42
N ALA A 160 7.71 8.98 3.71
CA ALA A 160 6.57 9.75 4.23
C ALA A 160 6.87 10.27 5.64
N VAL A 161 6.02 11.17 6.12
CA VAL A 161 5.94 11.55 7.54
C VAL A 161 4.65 10.97 8.12
N LYS A 162 4.74 10.23 9.23
CA LYS A 162 3.57 9.74 9.97
C LYS A 162 3.26 10.64 11.15
N ILE A 163 2.01 11.11 11.21
CA ILE A 163 1.49 11.87 12.38
C ILE A 163 0.33 11.13 13.03
N THR A 164 0.08 11.44 14.29
CA THR A 164 -1.04 10.85 15.02
C THR A 164 -2.01 11.93 15.52
N LEU A 165 -3.30 11.72 15.25
CA LEU A 165 -4.42 12.54 15.65
C LEU A 165 -5.45 11.66 16.38
N ASN A 166 -5.04 11.09 17.52
CA ASN A 166 -5.95 10.31 18.38
C ASN A 166 -6.47 11.21 19.49
N ALA A 167 -7.71 11.66 19.36
CA ALA A 167 -8.39 12.49 20.35
C ALA A 167 -9.14 11.67 21.41
N VAL A 168 -9.06 10.33 21.35
CA VAL A 168 -9.69 9.45 22.33
C VAL A 168 -8.75 9.27 23.52
N GLY A 169 -8.84 10.17 24.47
CA GLY A 169 -8.07 10.10 25.72
C GLY A 169 -6.63 10.59 25.67
N ALA A 170 -6.20 11.20 24.56
CA ALA A 170 -4.85 11.74 24.41
C ALA A 170 -4.85 13.15 23.79
N PRO A 171 -3.83 13.99 24.07
CA PRO A 171 -3.66 15.27 23.40
C PRO A 171 -3.41 15.10 21.90
N VAL A 172 -3.93 16.05 21.12
CA VAL A 172 -3.65 16.17 19.67
C VAL A 172 -3.11 17.56 19.36
N PHE A 173 -2.48 17.72 18.22
CA PHE A 173 -2.01 19.00 17.74
C PHE A 173 -3.10 20.07 17.73
N SER A 174 -2.74 21.32 18.05
CA SER A 174 -3.58 22.46 17.68
C SER A 174 -3.64 22.59 16.15
N GLU A 175 -4.69 23.26 15.63
CA GLU A 175 -4.82 23.49 14.17
C GLU A 175 -3.58 24.15 13.55
N ARG A 176 -3.00 25.10 14.28
CA ARG A 176 -1.78 25.80 13.85
C ARG A 176 -0.60 24.84 13.77
N MET A 177 -0.41 24.01 14.79
CA MET A 177 0.73 23.10 14.86
C MET A 177 0.59 21.98 13.82
N LEU A 178 -0.62 21.43 13.65
CA LEU A 178 -0.91 20.44 12.64
C LEU A 178 -0.53 20.95 11.23
N ARG A 179 -1.02 22.15 10.85
CA ARG A 179 -0.62 22.78 9.57
C ARG A 179 0.88 23.04 9.46
N THR A 180 1.54 23.37 10.57
CA THR A 180 3.00 23.57 10.58
C THR A 180 3.74 22.27 10.22
N VAL A 181 3.41 21.15 10.89
CA VAL A 181 4.02 19.84 10.63
C VAL A 181 3.81 19.44 9.16
N VAL A 182 2.57 19.52 8.67
CA VAL A 182 2.23 19.18 7.27
C VAL A 182 3.00 20.05 6.29
N THR A 183 3.03 21.37 6.49
CA THR A 183 3.76 22.29 5.62
C THR A 183 5.26 21.99 5.58
N GLN A 184 5.85 21.67 6.72
CA GLN A 184 7.29 21.34 6.81
C GLN A 184 7.61 20.04 6.12
N ALA A 185 6.76 19.01 6.27
CA ALA A 185 6.91 17.75 5.54
C ALA A 185 6.82 17.96 4.02
N HIS A 186 5.81 18.71 3.54
CA HIS A 186 5.67 19.03 2.12
C HIS A 186 6.84 19.85 1.57
N ASN A 187 7.35 20.82 2.32
CA ASN A 187 8.55 21.59 1.93
C ASN A 187 9.79 20.71 1.80
N ALA A 188 9.82 19.59 2.53
CA ALA A 188 10.87 18.58 2.43
C ALA A 188 10.58 17.50 1.35
N GLY A 189 9.47 17.61 0.61
CA GLY A 189 9.08 16.68 -0.45
C GLY A 189 8.46 15.37 0.08
N LEU A 190 8.07 15.31 1.35
CA LEU A 190 7.48 14.12 1.96
C LEU A 190 5.97 14.25 2.09
N PRO A 191 5.18 13.27 1.61
CA PRO A 191 3.76 13.18 1.91
C PRO A 191 3.53 12.90 3.39
N VAL A 192 2.36 13.32 3.89
CA VAL A 192 1.96 13.12 5.29
C VAL A 192 0.88 12.06 5.39
N VAL A 193 1.10 11.06 6.24
CA VAL A 193 0.14 10.02 6.60
C VAL A 193 -0.35 10.29 8.03
N ALA A 194 -1.66 10.42 8.23
CA ALA A 194 -2.24 10.68 9.54
C ALA A 194 -3.03 9.48 10.08
N HIS A 195 -2.85 9.13 11.35
CA HIS A 195 -3.76 8.27 12.11
C HIS A 195 -4.91 9.13 12.67
N PRO A 196 -6.12 9.10 12.11
CA PRO A 196 -7.25 9.90 12.58
C PRO A 196 -8.15 9.04 13.48
N GLU A 197 -8.20 9.36 14.77
CA GLU A 197 -9.10 8.67 15.72
C GLU A 197 -9.82 9.69 16.60
N GLY A 198 -11.12 9.54 16.69
CA GLY A 198 -12.01 10.46 17.40
C GLY A 198 -12.74 11.41 16.45
N ALA A 199 -13.87 11.92 16.93
CA ALA A 199 -14.77 12.76 16.15
C ALA A 199 -14.06 13.97 15.51
N GLY A 200 -14.28 14.20 14.22
CA GLY A 200 -13.73 15.29 13.44
C GLY A 200 -12.25 15.19 13.08
N GLN A 201 -11.51 14.16 13.53
CA GLN A 201 -10.07 14.11 13.29
C GLN A 201 -9.72 13.86 11.82
N ALA A 202 -10.51 13.09 11.08
CA ALA A 202 -10.33 12.88 9.65
C ALA A 202 -10.46 14.20 8.87
N MET A 203 -11.49 14.99 9.19
CA MET A 203 -11.71 16.29 8.56
C MET A 203 -10.64 17.31 8.94
N ARG A 204 -10.14 17.28 10.19
CA ARG A 204 -9.02 18.12 10.60
C ARG A 204 -7.73 17.78 9.85
N ALA A 205 -7.46 16.50 9.66
CA ALA A 205 -6.31 16.04 8.87
C ALA A 205 -6.40 16.57 7.42
N ALA A 206 -7.53 16.36 6.75
CA ALA A 206 -7.76 16.85 5.40
C ALA A 206 -7.65 18.39 5.29
N ALA A 207 -8.26 19.14 6.21
CA ALA A 207 -8.21 20.60 6.25
C ALA A 207 -6.80 21.16 6.51
N ALA A 208 -5.91 20.35 7.10
CA ALA A 208 -4.51 20.70 7.30
C ALA A 208 -3.62 20.36 6.10
N GLY A 209 -4.12 19.63 5.09
CA GLY A 209 -3.41 19.23 3.89
C GLY A 209 -2.70 17.88 4.02
N VAL A 210 -3.15 16.99 4.92
CA VAL A 210 -2.67 15.60 4.99
C VAL A 210 -2.99 14.89 3.67
N ASP A 211 -2.08 14.06 3.17
CA ASP A 211 -2.21 13.38 1.89
C ASP A 211 -2.93 12.02 2.01
N ILE A 212 -2.72 11.33 3.14
CA ILE A 212 -3.18 9.96 3.33
C ILE A 212 -3.74 9.79 4.75
N LEU A 213 -4.94 9.26 4.87
CA LEU A 213 -5.44 8.73 6.13
C LEU A 213 -4.98 7.28 6.29
N ALA A 214 -4.31 6.99 7.42
CA ALA A 214 -3.77 5.67 7.73
C ALA A 214 -4.83 4.61 7.96
N HIS A 215 -6.05 5.03 8.25
CA HIS A 215 -7.21 4.19 8.49
C HIS A 215 -8.45 4.81 7.87
N THR A 216 -9.38 3.96 7.47
CA THR A 216 -10.74 4.42 7.24
C THR A 216 -11.33 4.92 8.54
N PRO A 217 -11.93 6.12 8.61
CA PRO A 217 -12.57 6.62 9.84
C PRO A 217 -13.60 5.64 10.38
N TRP A 218 -13.47 5.27 11.67
CA TRP A 218 -14.30 4.23 12.31
C TRP A 218 -15.00 4.69 13.59
N THR A 219 -14.61 5.87 14.09
CA THR A 219 -15.15 6.42 15.36
C THR A 219 -16.40 7.25 15.17
N GLU A 220 -16.72 7.59 13.93
CA GLU A 220 -17.91 8.34 13.56
C GLU A 220 -18.34 8.00 12.13
N ARG A 221 -19.66 8.02 11.90
CA ARG A 221 -20.21 7.98 10.54
C ARG A 221 -20.14 9.39 9.94
N LEU A 222 -19.37 9.54 8.88
CA LEU A 222 -19.21 10.80 8.18
C LEU A 222 -20.49 11.14 7.38
N SER A 223 -20.80 12.43 7.28
CA SER A 223 -21.84 12.94 6.36
C SER A 223 -21.40 12.80 4.90
N ASP A 224 -22.34 12.90 3.96
CA ASP A 224 -22.01 12.80 2.52
C ASP A 224 -21.15 14.00 2.05
N ASP A 225 -21.30 15.17 2.65
CA ASP A 225 -20.46 16.33 2.36
C ASP A 225 -19.02 16.10 2.83
N GLU A 226 -18.81 15.51 4.02
CA GLU A 226 -17.48 15.15 4.54
C GLU A 226 -16.83 14.05 3.69
N ILE A 227 -17.60 13.02 3.29
CA ILE A 227 -17.12 11.98 2.36
C ILE A 227 -16.65 12.61 1.05
N SER A 228 -17.45 13.51 0.46
CA SER A 228 -17.11 14.18 -0.81
C SER A 228 -15.85 15.05 -0.65
N ALA A 229 -15.71 15.75 0.46
CA ALA A 229 -14.54 16.55 0.77
C ALA A 229 -13.28 15.68 0.93
N LEU A 230 -13.36 14.55 1.65
CA LEU A 230 -12.25 13.60 1.77
C LEU A 230 -11.88 12.98 0.43
N ALA A 231 -12.87 12.52 -0.36
CA ALA A 231 -12.64 11.87 -1.65
C ALA A 231 -11.89 12.77 -2.66
N SER A 232 -12.03 14.09 -2.50
CA SER A 232 -11.35 15.08 -3.35
C SER A 232 -9.96 15.51 -2.85
N SER A 233 -9.59 15.18 -1.61
CA SER A 233 -8.42 15.77 -0.96
C SER A 233 -7.41 14.77 -0.40
N VAL A 234 -7.82 13.55 -0.05
CA VAL A 234 -6.93 12.55 0.55
C VAL A 234 -7.09 11.19 -0.12
N SER A 235 -6.11 10.31 0.05
CA SER A 235 -6.32 8.87 -0.11
C SER A 235 -6.52 8.20 1.26
N ILE A 236 -7.19 7.04 1.29
CA ILE A 236 -7.45 6.29 2.53
C ILE A 236 -6.80 4.91 2.42
N ILE A 237 -6.03 4.52 3.44
CA ILE A 237 -5.61 3.14 3.64
C ILE A 237 -6.75 2.41 4.34
N SER A 238 -7.17 1.27 3.81
CA SER A 238 -8.43 0.62 4.20
C SER A 238 -8.45 0.14 5.65
N THR A 239 -7.58 -0.74 6.04
CA THR A 239 -7.42 -1.30 7.41
C THR A 239 -8.74 -1.65 8.10
N LEU A 240 -9.70 -2.24 7.38
CA LEU A 240 -11.03 -2.54 7.89
C LEU A 240 -11.02 -3.70 8.90
N ASP A 241 -10.24 -4.74 8.60
CA ASP A 241 -10.24 -5.98 9.40
C ASP A 241 -9.81 -5.78 10.87
N ILE A 242 -8.97 -4.78 11.16
CA ILE A 242 -8.55 -4.47 12.54
C ILE A 242 -9.70 -4.05 13.46
N HIS A 243 -10.80 -3.60 12.89
CA HIS A 243 -11.97 -3.17 13.67
C HIS A 243 -12.89 -4.32 14.09
N GLY A 244 -12.53 -5.55 13.73
CA GLY A 244 -13.35 -6.72 14.10
C GLY A 244 -12.64 -8.06 14.02
N TYR A 245 -11.52 -8.15 13.31
CA TYR A 245 -10.80 -9.42 13.07
C TYR A 245 -11.73 -10.54 12.58
N GLY A 246 -12.57 -10.17 11.60
CA GLY A 246 -13.60 -11.07 11.07
C GLY A 246 -14.92 -11.08 11.86
N GLN A 247 -15.05 -10.30 12.94
CA GLN A 247 -16.30 -10.16 13.70
C GLN A 247 -17.05 -8.88 13.28
N ALA A 248 -18.38 -8.94 13.31
CA ALA A 248 -19.22 -7.77 13.10
C ALA A 248 -19.20 -6.89 14.37
N THR A 249 -18.50 -5.77 14.31
CA THR A 249 -18.47 -4.73 15.34
C THR A 249 -19.07 -3.43 14.82
N GLU A 250 -19.42 -2.52 15.72
CA GLU A 250 -19.90 -1.18 15.34
C GLU A 250 -18.79 -0.41 14.59
N ALA A 251 -17.55 -0.46 15.07
CA ALA A 251 -16.41 0.18 14.42
C ALA A 251 -16.18 -0.35 12.99
N PHE A 252 -16.24 -1.67 12.79
CA PHE A 252 -16.16 -2.28 11.45
C PHE A 252 -17.31 -1.82 10.55
N ALA A 253 -18.54 -1.75 11.07
CA ALA A 253 -19.70 -1.31 10.28
C ALA A 253 -19.59 0.16 9.87
N ILE A 254 -19.14 1.04 10.78
CA ILE A 254 -18.90 2.46 10.49
C ILE A 254 -17.80 2.62 9.44
N ALA A 255 -16.65 1.98 9.64
CA ALA A 255 -15.54 2.04 8.70
C ALA A 255 -15.95 1.54 7.30
N SER A 256 -16.63 0.39 7.22
CA SER A 256 -17.09 -0.18 5.95
C SER A 256 -18.07 0.72 5.22
N ASP A 257 -19.03 1.35 5.92
CA ASP A 257 -19.96 2.31 5.33
C ASP A 257 -19.23 3.57 4.84
N ASN A 258 -18.32 4.13 5.64
CA ASN A 258 -17.53 5.28 5.25
C ASN A 258 -16.67 4.99 4.01
N LEU A 259 -15.98 3.83 3.96
CA LEU A 259 -15.14 3.45 2.83
C LEU A 259 -15.96 3.23 1.56
N SER A 260 -17.10 2.55 1.67
CA SER A 260 -18.02 2.32 0.54
C SER A 260 -18.46 3.64 -0.09
N ARG A 261 -18.92 4.60 0.71
CA ARG A 261 -19.32 5.92 0.22
C ARG A 261 -18.13 6.74 -0.30
N PHE A 262 -16.97 6.64 0.33
CA PHE A 262 -15.74 7.29 -0.12
C PHE A 262 -15.30 6.77 -1.50
N ALA A 263 -15.28 5.46 -1.70
CA ALA A 263 -14.95 4.84 -2.98
C ALA A 263 -16.00 5.21 -4.06
N ALA A 264 -17.30 5.18 -3.73
CA ALA A 264 -18.36 5.58 -4.63
C ALA A 264 -18.29 7.07 -5.04
N ALA A 265 -17.74 7.92 -4.18
CA ALA A 265 -17.44 9.33 -4.48
C ALA A 265 -16.16 9.54 -5.31
N GLY A 266 -15.48 8.47 -5.72
CA GLY A 266 -14.24 8.51 -6.51
C GLY A 266 -12.96 8.69 -5.67
N GLY A 267 -13.04 8.50 -4.36
CA GLY A 267 -11.89 8.57 -3.47
C GLY A 267 -10.87 7.44 -3.73
N VAL A 268 -9.59 7.73 -3.54
CA VAL A 268 -8.50 6.78 -3.77
C VAL A 268 -8.31 5.90 -2.54
N VAL A 269 -8.59 4.60 -2.69
CA VAL A 269 -8.38 3.59 -1.65
C VAL A 269 -7.03 2.91 -1.85
N ARG A 270 -6.29 2.70 -0.77
CA ARG A 270 -5.08 1.87 -0.70
C ARG A 270 -5.35 0.65 0.17
N TYR A 271 -4.88 -0.51 -0.27
CA TYR A 271 -4.89 -1.69 0.58
C TYR A 271 -3.87 -1.53 1.71
N GLY A 272 -4.27 -1.84 2.93
CA GLY A 272 -3.37 -1.93 4.09
C GLY A 272 -4.05 -2.65 5.23
N THR A 273 -3.26 -3.27 6.09
CA THR A 273 -3.77 -4.16 7.13
C THR A 273 -3.56 -3.65 8.55
N ASP A 274 -2.65 -2.70 8.76
CA ASP A 274 -2.11 -2.34 10.08
C ASP A 274 -1.45 -3.56 10.76
N LEU A 275 -0.71 -4.34 9.97
CA LEU A 275 0.00 -5.53 10.44
C LEU A 275 0.92 -5.18 11.60
N GLY A 276 0.79 -5.89 12.70
CA GLY A 276 1.39 -5.60 13.99
C GLY A 276 0.36 -5.21 15.04
N ASN A 277 -0.83 -4.78 14.62
CA ASN A 277 -1.94 -4.46 15.50
C ASN A 277 -2.91 -5.65 15.60
N GLY A 278 -2.69 -6.52 16.56
CA GLY A 278 -3.53 -7.70 16.83
C GLY A 278 -3.27 -8.92 15.92
N PRO A 279 -4.20 -9.90 15.90
CA PRO A 279 -4.00 -11.19 15.24
C PRO A 279 -4.26 -11.17 13.73
N LEU A 280 -3.46 -10.40 13.01
CA LEU A 280 -3.51 -10.32 11.56
C LEU A 280 -2.62 -11.38 10.90
N PRO A 281 -2.98 -11.92 9.72
CA PRO A 281 -2.14 -12.84 8.98
C PRO A 281 -0.93 -12.11 8.39
N ILE A 282 0.21 -12.80 8.32
CA ILE A 282 1.37 -12.32 7.57
C ILE A 282 1.15 -12.58 6.09
N GLY A 283 1.23 -11.52 5.26
CA GLY A 283 0.91 -11.57 3.85
C GLY A 283 -0.46 -10.98 3.53
N ILE A 284 -1.04 -11.39 2.41
CA ILE A 284 -2.36 -10.90 1.99
C ILE A 284 -3.43 -11.32 2.99
N ASN A 285 -4.17 -10.34 3.49
CA ASN A 285 -5.28 -10.58 4.40
C ASN A 285 -6.58 -10.77 3.60
N ALA A 286 -7.04 -12.03 3.51
CA ALA A 286 -8.26 -12.36 2.79
C ALA A 286 -9.52 -11.70 3.38
N ARG A 287 -9.56 -11.42 4.71
CA ARG A 287 -10.69 -10.73 5.35
C ARG A 287 -10.72 -9.26 4.95
N GLU A 288 -9.56 -8.60 4.85
CA GLU A 288 -9.46 -7.23 4.33
C GLU A 288 -9.93 -7.15 2.88
N LEU A 289 -9.49 -8.07 2.02
CA LEU A 289 -9.95 -8.14 0.63
C LEU A 289 -11.47 -8.37 0.53
N ALA A 290 -12.02 -9.25 1.37
CA ALA A 290 -13.47 -9.49 1.41
C ALA A 290 -14.22 -8.24 1.87
N ALA A 291 -13.68 -7.49 2.83
CA ALA A 291 -14.27 -6.22 3.29
C ALA A 291 -14.24 -5.15 2.18
N LEU A 292 -13.14 -5.06 1.41
CA LEU A 292 -13.06 -4.15 0.24
C LEU A 292 -14.09 -4.51 -0.83
N SER A 293 -14.23 -5.81 -1.16
CA SER A 293 -15.25 -6.27 -2.10
C SER A 293 -16.66 -5.95 -1.61
N ALA A 294 -16.96 -6.21 -0.32
CA ALA A 294 -18.22 -5.88 0.31
C ALA A 294 -18.52 -4.37 0.37
N ALA A 295 -17.46 -3.54 0.43
CA ALA A 295 -17.59 -2.08 0.31
C ALA A 295 -17.83 -1.60 -1.13
N GLY A 296 -17.90 -2.51 -2.11
CA GLY A 296 -18.26 -2.21 -3.50
C GLY A 296 -17.06 -2.02 -4.44
N LEU A 297 -15.83 -2.33 -4.02
CA LEU A 297 -14.68 -2.30 -4.90
C LEU A 297 -14.70 -3.53 -5.83
N ASP A 298 -14.71 -3.29 -7.13
CA ASP A 298 -14.54 -4.34 -8.12
C ASP A 298 -13.07 -4.81 -8.26
N ALA A 299 -12.82 -5.80 -9.11
CA ALA A 299 -11.48 -6.34 -9.31
C ALA A 299 -10.46 -5.28 -9.75
N GLY A 300 -10.87 -4.30 -10.56
CA GLY A 300 -10.00 -3.20 -11.01
C GLY A 300 -9.64 -2.25 -9.87
N ALA A 301 -10.62 -1.90 -9.04
CA ALA A 301 -10.44 -1.04 -7.86
C ALA A 301 -9.58 -1.72 -6.78
N ILE A 302 -9.77 -3.03 -6.55
CA ILE A 302 -8.92 -3.81 -5.63
C ILE A 302 -7.49 -3.91 -6.17
N ALA A 303 -7.30 -4.16 -7.47
CA ALA A 303 -5.97 -4.14 -8.09
C ALA A 303 -5.30 -2.76 -7.92
N ALA A 304 -6.04 -1.68 -8.11
CA ALA A 304 -5.53 -0.32 -7.90
C ALA A 304 -5.15 -0.06 -6.43
N ALA A 305 -5.92 -0.58 -5.48
CA ALA A 305 -5.63 -0.47 -4.06
C ALA A 305 -4.35 -1.24 -3.66
N LEU A 306 -4.14 -2.43 -4.22
CA LEU A 306 -2.96 -3.28 -3.99
C LEU A 306 -1.70 -2.76 -4.70
N VAL A 307 -1.85 -2.00 -5.79
CA VAL A 307 -0.74 -1.41 -6.55
C VAL A 307 -0.91 0.12 -6.60
N PRO A 308 -0.67 0.82 -5.49
CA PRO A 308 -1.01 2.25 -5.36
C PRO A 308 -0.20 3.18 -6.28
N HIS A 309 0.89 2.69 -6.86
CA HIS A 309 1.74 3.43 -7.81
C HIS A 309 1.98 2.60 -9.07
N PRO A 310 0.93 2.35 -9.89
CA PRO A 310 1.09 1.51 -11.07
C PRO A 310 1.98 2.20 -12.12
N SER A 311 2.95 1.45 -12.65
CA SER A 311 3.60 1.84 -13.90
C SER A 311 2.63 1.65 -15.07
N SER A 312 2.74 2.49 -16.07
CA SER A 312 1.92 2.37 -17.29
C SER A 312 2.53 1.41 -18.34
N ALA A 313 3.78 0.98 -18.16
CA ALA A 313 4.52 0.28 -19.19
C ALA A 313 5.38 -0.90 -18.69
N SER A 314 5.84 -0.89 -17.44
CA SER A 314 6.85 -1.86 -16.98
C SER A 314 6.73 -2.21 -15.50
N PHE A 315 7.29 -3.36 -15.15
CA PHE A 315 7.51 -3.81 -13.78
C PHE A 315 9.02 -3.92 -13.52
N VAL A 316 9.42 -3.72 -12.27
CA VAL A 316 10.84 -3.77 -11.88
C VAL A 316 11.01 -4.76 -10.73
N GLU A 317 12.04 -5.60 -10.83
CA GLU A 317 12.47 -6.61 -9.86
C GLU A 317 11.44 -7.70 -9.58
N ARG A 318 10.22 -7.35 -9.18
CA ARG A 318 9.19 -8.29 -8.73
C ARG A 318 7.84 -7.96 -9.33
N ILE A 319 7.08 -9.01 -9.55
CA ILE A 319 5.66 -8.95 -9.91
C ILE A 319 4.83 -9.70 -8.88
N SER A 320 3.57 -9.33 -8.74
CA SER A 320 2.55 -10.21 -8.17
C SER A 320 1.86 -10.94 -9.32
N TRP A 321 1.68 -12.23 -9.15
CA TRP A 321 1.07 -13.12 -10.13
C TRP A 321 -0.07 -13.89 -9.47
N ILE A 322 -1.17 -14.02 -10.21
CA ILE A 322 -2.35 -14.79 -9.79
C ILE A 322 -2.71 -15.78 -10.91
N PRO A 323 -2.92 -17.08 -10.61
CA PRO A 323 -3.41 -18.05 -11.59
C PRO A 323 -4.76 -17.61 -12.18
N GLY A 324 -4.91 -17.75 -13.51
CA GLY A 324 -6.11 -17.38 -14.23
C GLY A 324 -6.32 -15.87 -14.37
N VAL A 325 -7.47 -15.49 -14.87
CA VAL A 325 -7.89 -14.09 -15.06
C VAL A 325 -8.91 -13.68 -14.00
N ALA A 326 -9.12 -12.38 -13.84
CA ALA A 326 -10.08 -11.85 -12.88
C ALA A 326 -11.46 -12.49 -13.08
N PRO A 327 -12.07 -13.02 -12.00
CA PRO A 327 -13.37 -13.66 -12.11
C PRO A 327 -14.46 -12.62 -12.43
N ALA A 328 -15.45 -13.04 -13.25
CA ALA A 328 -16.62 -12.21 -13.52
C ALA A 328 -17.59 -12.16 -12.33
N ASP A 329 -17.52 -13.13 -11.43
CA ASP A 329 -18.32 -13.21 -10.21
C ASP A 329 -17.67 -12.31 -9.13
N PRO A 330 -18.34 -11.23 -8.68
CA PRO A 330 -17.81 -10.35 -7.63
C PRO A 330 -17.49 -11.08 -6.32
N ASP A 331 -18.23 -12.13 -5.98
CA ASP A 331 -18.02 -12.88 -4.74
C ASP A 331 -16.73 -13.71 -4.77
N ALA A 332 -16.21 -14.02 -5.96
CA ALA A 332 -14.96 -14.73 -6.15
C ALA A 332 -13.71 -13.83 -6.17
N VAL A 333 -13.88 -12.50 -6.30
CA VAL A 333 -12.76 -11.55 -6.49
C VAL A 333 -11.79 -11.57 -5.32
N ALA A 334 -12.28 -11.45 -4.09
CA ALA A 334 -11.44 -11.42 -2.89
C ALA A 334 -10.64 -12.72 -2.72
N SER A 335 -11.27 -13.88 -2.95
CA SER A 335 -10.60 -15.17 -2.87
C SER A 335 -9.55 -15.34 -3.96
N TRP A 336 -9.80 -14.83 -5.17
CA TRP A 336 -8.85 -14.86 -6.28
C TRP A 336 -7.59 -14.03 -5.95
N PHE A 337 -7.73 -12.78 -5.49
CA PHE A 337 -6.60 -11.97 -5.06
C PHE A 337 -5.77 -12.60 -3.94
N SER A 338 -6.42 -13.33 -3.01
CA SER A 338 -5.73 -13.98 -1.91
C SER A 338 -4.83 -15.16 -2.32
N THR A 339 -4.90 -15.60 -3.59
CA THR A 339 -4.01 -16.63 -4.15
C THR A 339 -2.73 -16.08 -4.78
N ALA A 340 -2.48 -14.78 -4.67
CA ALA A 340 -1.33 -14.14 -5.29
C ALA A 340 0.00 -14.69 -4.75
N SER A 341 0.95 -14.77 -5.63
CA SER A 341 2.36 -15.09 -5.34
C SER A 341 3.25 -13.96 -5.83
N VAL A 342 4.35 -13.72 -5.14
CA VAL A 342 5.40 -12.79 -5.58
C VAL A 342 6.46 -13.55 -6.34
N LEU A 343 6.79 -13.09 -7.54
CA LEU A 343 7.79 -13.69 -8.41
C LEU A 343 8.88 -12.66 -8.74
N ALA A 344 10.14 -13.08 -8.67
CA ALA A 344 11.25 -12.30 -9.20
C ALA A 344 11.22 -12.34 -10.72
N ILE A 345 11.36 -11.20 -11.39
CA ILE A 345 11.35 -11.10 -12.86
C ILE A 345 12.49 -11.94 -13.46
N SER A 346 13.65 -11.96 -12.81
CA SER A 346 14.80 -12.77 -13.21
C SER A 346 14.52 -14.29 -13.23
N ALA A 347 13.57 -14.76 -12.42
CA ALA A 347 13.22 -16.19 -12.32
C ALA A 347 12.06 -16.62 -13.24
N LEU A 348 11.37 -15.70 -13.91
CA LEU A 348 10.16 -16.01 -14.69
C LEU A 348 10.39 -17.06 -15.76
N LYS A 349 11.55 -17.03 -16.43
CA LYS A 349 11.90 -18.00 -17.46
C LYS A 349 12.05 -19.43 -16.92
N GLU A 350 12.61 -19.57 -15.72
CA GLU A 350 12.78 -20.88 -15.08
C GLU A 350 11.45 -21.40 -14.50
N THR A 351 10.62 -20.47 -14.03
CA THR A 351 9.33 -20.78 -13.41
C THR A 351 8.29 -21.25 -14.42
N PHE A 352 8.32 -20.71 -15.66
CA PHE A 352 7.27 -20.95 -16.67
C PHE A 352 7.80 -21.52 -18.01
N ALA A 353 9.02 -22.10 -18.01
CA ALA A 353 9.62 -22.72 -19.19
C ALA A 353 9.04 -24.11 -19.51
#